data_0a3ae173864a2e67dcd6cc6dfef4800b
#
_entry.id   0a3ae173864a2e67dcd6cc6dfef4800b
#
_cell.length_a   1.000
_cell.length_b   1.000
_cell.length_c   1.000
_cell.angle_alpha   90.00
_cell.angle_beta   90.00
_cell.angle_gamma   90.00
#
_symmetry.space_group_name_H-M   'P 1'
#
loop_
_entity.id
_entity.type
_entity.pdbx_description
1 polymer ?
#
loop_
_entity_poly.entity_id
_entity_poly.type
_entity_poly.pdbx_seq_one_letter_code
_entity_poly.pdbx_strand_id
1 'polypeptide(L)'
;MKRKDLLFYILLLLISIPVSAGWQRPVTNYTRHTYKAGNQNWSIQQHDNGWIYVANNKGLLEFDGVEWNTYPIHNAKTRAVKVGHDGRIYIGGMEQFGYFTPNRLGGLEYTCLSDSLSPNVNVGVIWNILLDGERVYFQSDRRFFYWEEGIAKKIDYSSEIYTSFILRNKLYITSAEGLLMLNGTEFIPVLGPLGIGATVKVGGLLPHQDSLLMVTRDNGLFIYDGTVFKKYNTVAEDFCRKNRVFCAALQDSLLALGTIQGGVCLLNLKTNEMEIISAENGLQNKTVLSMLFDKTGNLWLGLDNGIDCIHLKARLASLYGGKPVIGSGYASCSYQGKYYFATNQGLYRSTLPGQLNQRNPIDFVPGTGGQMWSLHQYDDKLFCCSDNGIFIMDGDHMEHLNNPKGVWGIVSVDDRKDVLIAGTYSGLYLLMKRGTSWRVESYIEGFTRSCKDMLMEDSTHILWVGNKENGVCRLTLADDLRKVEKMKDYNSII
;
A
#
# COMPACT_ATOMS: atom_id res chain seq x y z
N MET A 1 22.10 44.80 2.18
CA MET A 1 21.39 43.68 1.52
C MET A 1 20.13 44.25 0.86
N LYS A 2 20.08 44.24 -0.47
CA LYS A 2 18.95 44.85 -1.19
C LYS A 2 17.68 43.97 -0.99
N ARG A 3 16.52 44.59 -0.93
CA ARG A 3 15.22 43.91 -0.68
C ARG A 3 14.93 42.74 -1.63
N LYS A 4 15.57 42.70 -2.80
CA LYS A 4 15.53 41.62 -3.77
C LYS A 4 16.35 40.40 -3.33
N ASP A 5 17.45 40.57 -2.64
CA ASP A 5 18.29 39.47 -2.17
C ASP A 5 17.60 38.74 -0.99
N LEU A 6 16.88 39.49 -0.14
CA LEU A 6 16.10 38.93 0.95
C LEU A 6 14.92 38.10 0.45
N LEU A 7 14.25 38.57 -0.63
CA LEU A 7 13.16 37.79 -1.26
C LEU A 7 13.68 36.50 -1.92
N PHE A 8 14.87 36.53 -2.50
CA PHE A 8 15.52 35.38 -3.11
C PHE A 8 15.94 34.34 -2.06
N TYR A 9 16.47 34.77 -0.92
CA TYR A 9 16.75 33.88 0.22
C TYR A 9 15.50 33.33 0.90
N ILE A 10 14.41 34.10 1.00
CA ILE A 10 13.11 33.61 1.49
C ILE A 10 12.50 32.61 0.49
N LEU A 11 12.65 32.83 -0.81
CA LEU A 11 12.20 31.89 -1.84
C LEU A 11 13.02 30.60 -1.84
N LEU A 12 14.34 30.66 -1.59
CA LEU A 12 15.22 29.50 -1.42
C LEU A 12 14.91 28.71 -0.14
N LEU A 13 14.53 29.39 0.95
CA LEU A 13 14.09 28.75 2.20
C LEU A 13 12.71 28.09 2.10
N LEU A 14 11.85 28.56 1.17
CA LEU A 14 10.55 27.94 0.90
C LEU A 14 10.62 26.69 -0.01
N ILE A 15 11.78 26.43 -0.63
CA ILE A 15 11.98 25.28 -1.54
C ILE A 15 12.52 24.04 -0.79
N SER A 16 12.97 24.17 0.43
CA SER A 16 13.34 23.03 1.27
C SER A 16 12.13 22.48 2.05
N ILE A 17 11.11 21.99 1.35
CA ILE A 17 10.14 21.10 1.97
C ILE A 17 10.88 19.77 2.17
N PRO A 18 11.15 19.32 3.40
CA PRO A 18 11.73 18.00 3.61
C PRO A 18 10.71 17.00 3.10
N VAL A 19 11.00 16.38 1.98
CA VAL A 19 10.19 15.29 1.48
C VAL A 19 10.53 14.05 2.30
N SER A 20 9.60 13.69 3.12
CA SER A 20 9.69 12.55 4.01
C SER A 20 9.24 11.31 3.25
N ALA A 21 10.17 10.54 2.69
CA ALA A 21 9.92 9.17 2.28
C ALA A 21 10.01 8.27 3.53
N GLY A 22 9.04 7.39 3.70
CA GLY A 22 9.02 6.41 4.78
C GLY A 22 8.83 5.00 4.23
N TRP A 23 9.05 4.00 5.08
CA TRP A 23 8.69 2.63 4.75
C TRP A 23 7.18 2.51 4.61
N GLN A 24 6.69 2.06 3.45
CA GLN A 24 5.27 2.00 3.15
C GLN A 24 4.85 0.56 2.88
N ARG A 25 3.62 0.26 3.28
CA ARG A 25 2.99 -1.00 2.89
C ARG A 25 2.81 -1.04 1.38
N PRO A 26 3.04 -2.18 0.73
CA PRO A 26 2.71 -2.33 -0.68
C PRO A 26 1.21 -2.15 -0.88
N VAL A 27 0.85 -1.33 -1.87
CA VAL A 27 -0.51 -1.11 -2.32
C VAL A 27 -0.58 -1.42 -3.80
N THR A 28 -1.48 -2.32 -4.18
CA THR A 28 -1.80 -2.54 -5.60
C THR A 28 -2.95 -1.61 -5.99
N ASN A 29 -2.70 -0.79 -6.99
CA ASN A 29 -3.66 0.18 -7.48
C ASN A 29 -4.31 -0.31 -8.78
N TYR A 30 -5.62 -0.55 -8.76
CA TYR A 30 -6.42 -0.87 -9.93
C TYR A 30 -7.15 0.40 -10.39
N THR A 31 -6.67 0.98 -11.49
CA THR A 31 -7.27 2.19 -12.07
C THR A 31 -8.53 1.84 -12.86
N ARG A 32 -9.39 2.84 -13.14
CA ARG A 32 -10.55 2.63 -14.02
C ARG A 32 -10.18 2.11 -15.41
N HIS A 33 -8.96 2.34 -15.87
CA HIS A 33 -8.45 1.80 -17.14
C HIS A 33 -8.13 0.30 -17.02
N THR A 34 -7.73 -0.15 -15.84
CA THR A 34 -7.46 -1.56 -15.54
C THR A 34 -8.76 -2.36 -15.55
N TYR A 35 -9.78 -1.92 -14.81
CA TYR A 35 -11.07 -2.63 -14.73
C TYR A 35 -12.11 -2.14 -15.76
N LYS A 36 -11.79 -1.19 -16.63
CA LYS A 36 -12.58 -0.70 -17.78
C LYS A 36 -14.04 -0.30 -17.46
N ALA A 37 -14.26 0.31 -16.30
CA ALA A 37 -15.61 0.68 -15.82
C ALA A 37 -15.68 2.11 -15.26
N GLY A 38 -16.70 2.40 -14.43
CA GLY A 38 -16.92 3.71 -13.81
C GLY A 38 -15.92 4.00 -12.68
N ASN A 39 -15.89 5.26 -12.23
CA ASN A 39 -14.92 5.70 -11.22
C ASN A 39 -15.25 5.15 -9.83
N GLN A 40 -16.51 5.21 -9.40
CA GLN A 40 -16.94 4.98 -8.02
C GLN A 40 -17.21 3.51 -7.73
N ASN A 41 -16.66 3.02 -6.63
CA ASN A 41 -16.73 1.64 -6.17
C ASN A 41 -17.36 1.59 -4.77
N TRP A 42 -18.67 1.34 -4.71
CA TRP A 42 -19.51 1.59 -3.55
C TRP A 42 -19.60 0.45 -2.53
N SER A 43 -19.37 -0.76 -2.98
CA SER A 43 -19.41 -1.95 -2.13
C SER A 43 -18.46 -3.02 -2.68
N ILE A 44 -17.74 -3.71 -1.79
CA ILE A 44 -16.82 -4.78 -2.13
C ILE A 44 -17.18 -6.02 -1.32
N GLN A 45 -17.18 -7.18 -1.95
CA GLN A 45 -17.39 -8.49 -1.33
C GLN A 45 -16.41 -9.51 -1.89
N GLN A 46 -16.10 -10.54 -1.09
CA GLN A 46 -15.33 -11.69 -1.53
C GLN A 46 -16.20 -12.94 -1.54
N HIS A 47 -16.15 -13.69 -2.61
CA HIS A 47 -16.77 -15.00 -2.73
C HIS A 47 -15.91 -16.10 -2.07
N ASP A 48 -16.49 -17.27 -1.84
CA ASP A 48 -15.78 -18.38 -1.21
C ASP A 48 -14.61 -18.94 -2.03
N ASN A 49 -14.68 -18.83 -3.35
CA ASN A 49 -13.59 -19.17 -4.26
C ASN A 49 -12.42 -18.16 -4.26
N GLY A 50 -12.52 -17.06 -3.49
CA GLY A 50 -11.52 -16.01 -3.40
C GLY A 50 -11.74 -14.82 -4.35
N TRP A 51 -12.66 -14.89 -5.28
CA TRP A 51 -12.96 -13.82 -6.23
C TRP A 51 -13.56 -12.60 -5.55
N ILE A 52 -13.24 -11.43 -6.08
CA ILE A 52 -13.70 -10.14 -5.55
C ILE A 52 -14.79 -9.57 -6.46
N TYR A 53 -15.88 -9.17 -5.85
CA TYR A 53 -17.02 -8.53 -6.52
C TYR A 53 -17.19 -7.10 -6.04
N VAL A 54 -17.40 -6.16 -6.96
CA VAL A 54 -17.52 -4.75 -6.64
C VAL A 54 -18.76 -4.14 -7.30
N ALA A 55 -19.57 -3.43 -6.52
CA ALA A 55 -20.64 -2.60 -7.04
C ALA A 55 -20.06 -1.28 -7.55
N ASN A 56 -20.03 -1.12 -8.87
CA ASN A 56 -19.50 0.04 -9.59
C ASN A 56 -20.60 0.80 -10.31
N ASN A 57 -20.43 2.10 -10.55
CA ASN A 57 -21.39 2.91 -11.29
C ASN A 57 -21.81 2.34 -12.66
N LYS A 58 -21.05 1.43 -13.25
CA LYS A 58 -21.30 0.79 -14.54
C LYS A 58 -21.92 -0.62 -14.43
N GLY A 59 -22.06 -1.16 -13.21
CA GLY A 59 -22.57 -2.51 -12.97
C GLY A 59 -21.74 -3.28 -11.97
N LEU A 60 -21.74 -4.60 -12.06
CA LEU A 60 -20.92 -5.50 -11.26
C LEU A 60 -19.53 -5.64 -11.88
N LEU A 61 -18.48 -5.47 -11.08
CA LEU A 61 -17.13 -5.89 -11.43
C LEU A 61 -16.82 -7.21 -10.74
N GLU A 62 -16.09 -8.06 -11.43
CA GLU A 62 -15.57 -9.33 -10.96
C GLU A 62 -14.08 -9.38 -11.17
N PHE A 63 -13.32 -9.79 -10.17
CA PHE A 63 -11.88 -9.99 -10.24
C PHE A 63 -11.55 -11.42 -9.80
N ASP A 64 -10.95 -12.21 -10.69
CA ASP A 64 -10.61 -13.63 -10.47
C ASP A 64 -9.22 -13.82 -9.83
N GLY A 65 -8.50 -12.73 -9.57
CA GLY A 65 -7.11 -12.72 -9.10
C GLY A 65 -6.13 -12.28 -10.19
N VAL A 66 -6.55 -12.29 -11.46
CA VAL A 66 -5.72 -11.91 -12.62
C VAL A 66 -6.42 -10.85 -13.47
N GLU A 67 -7.67 -11.09 -13.86
CA GLU A 67 -8.41 -10.25 -14.78
C GLU A 67 -9.67 -9.64 -14.16
N TRP A 68 -10.06 -8.49 -14.69
CA TRP A 68 -11.29 -7.80 -14.34
C TRP A 68 -12.35 -7.98 -15.43
N ASN A 69 -13.51 -8.49 -15.04
CA ASN A 69 -14.70 -8.56 -15.87
C ASN A 69 -15.75 -7.54 -15.41
N THR A 70 -16.47 -6.95 -16.36
CA THR A 70 -17.54 -5.98 -16.07
C THR A 70 -18.85 -6.49 -16.62
N TYR A 71 -19.85 -6.59 -15.74
CA TYR A 71 -21.23 -7.00 -16.09
C TYR A 71 -22.15 -5.79 -15.92
N PRO A 72 -22.51 -5.09 -17.00
CA PRO A 72 -23.37 -3.90 -16.93
C PRO A 72 -24.81 -4.28 -16.57
N ILE A 73 -25.45 -3.42 -15.78
CA ILE A 73 -26.89 -3.48 -15.53
C ILE A 73 -27.55 -2.30 -16.25
N HIS A 74 -28.52 -2.61 -17.10
CA HIS A 74 -29.16 -1.59 -17.91
C HIS A 74 -29.88 -0.55 -17.02
N ASN A 75 -29.65 0.74 -17.27
CA ASN A 75 -30.24 1.88 -16.57
C ASN A 75 -29.99 1.94 -15.04
N ALA A 76 -29.11 1.11 -14.46
CA ALA A 76 -28.84 1.14 -13.03
C ALA A 76 -27.41 1.53 -12.70
N LYS A 77 -27.25 2.51 -11.81
CA LYS A 77 -25.98 2.77 -11.12
C LYS A 77 -25.94 1.95 -9.84
N THR A 78 -25.10 0.93 -9.78
CA THR A 78 -25.04 0.04 -8.63
C THR A 78 -24.39 0.68 -7.42
N ARG A 79 -24.85 0.28 -6.22
CA ARG A 79 -24.39 0.80 -4.93
C ARG A 79 -24.04 -0.29 -3.94
N ALA A 80 -24.71 -1.41 -3.99
CA ALA A 80 -24.55 -2.51 -3.04
C ALA A 80 -24.30 -3.82 -3.77
N VAL A 81 -23.40 -4.64 -3.24
CA VAL A 81 -23.18 -6.04 -3.65
C VAL A 81 -23.07 -6.90 -2.40
N LYS A 82 -23.62 -8.11 -2.46
CA LYS A 82 -23.52 -9.10 -1.41
C LYS A 82 -23.46 -10.51 -2.02
N VAL A 83 -22.48 -11.30 -1.61
CA VAL A 83 -22.39 -12.70 -2.00
C VAL A 83 -23.28 -13.52 -1.07
N GLY A 84 -24.21 -14.26 -1.64
CA GLY A 84 -25.13 -15.17 -0.92
C GLY A 84 -24.48 -16.49 -0.57
N HIS A 85 -25.01 -17.16 0.45
CA HIS A 85 -24.62 -18.54 0.79
C HIS A 85 -25.03 -19.56 -0.30
N ASP A 86 -25.99 -19.19 -1.12
CA ASP A 86 -26.46 -19.94 -2.29
C ASP A 86 -25.58 -19.76 -3.54
N GLY A 87 -24.48 -19.04 -3.42
CA GLY A 87 -23.55 -18.72 -4.51
C GLY A 87 -24.04 -17.62 -5.46
N ARG A 88 -25.22 -17.04 -5.22
CA ARG A 88 -25.71 -15.88 -5.98
C ARG A 88 -24.98 -14.61 -5.55
N ILE A 89 -24.76 -13.71 -6.52
CA ILE A 89 -24.17 -12.40 -6.25
C ILE A 89 -25.29 -11.36 -6.32
N TYR A 90 -25.84 -11.04 -5.15
CA TYR A 90 -26.92 -10.06 -5.03
C TYR A 90 -26.38 -8.66 -5.26
N ILE A 91 -27.12 -7.84 -6.02
CA ILE A 91 -26.72 -6.50 -6.37
C ILE A 91 -27.92 -5.55 -6.32
N GLY A 92 -27.66 -4.31 -5.92
CA GLY A 92 -28.67 -3.26 -5.87
C GLY A 92 -28.09 -1.92 -6.31
N GLY A 93 -28.96 -1.09 -6.87
CA GLY A 93 -28.59 0.23 -7.36
C GLY A 93 -29.79 1.16 -7.46
N MET A 94 -29.76 2.09 -8.41
CA MET A 94 -30.87 3.01 -8.66
C MET A 94 -32.03 2.27 -9.32
N GLU A 95 -33.21 2.30 -8.69
CA GLU A 95 -34.49 1.76 -9.15
C GLU A 95 -34.51 0.25 -9.44
N GLN A 96 -33.41 -0.48 -9.15
CA GLN A 96 -33.30 -1.91 -9.42
C GLN A 96 -32.52 -2.65 -8.35
N PHE A 97 -32.91 -3.91 -8.15
CA PHE A 97 -32.15 -4.92 -7.42
C PHE A 97 -32.40 -6.32 -7.98
N GLY A 98 -31.44 -7.18 -7.78
CA GLY A 98 -31.48 -8.54 -8.32
C GLY A 98 -30.24 -9.33 -7.94
N TYR A 99 -29.91 -10.33 -8.72
CA TYR A 99 -28.71 -11.16 -8.52
C TYR A 99 -28.09 -11.60 -9.84
N PHE A 100 -26.82 -11.96 -9.77
CA PHE A 100 -26.11 -12.66 -10.84
C PHE A 100 -25.92 -14.14 -10.49
N THR A 101 -25.98 -14.99 -11.50
CA THR A 101 -25.60 -16.41 -11.44
C THR A 101 -24.68 -16.78 -12.59
N PRO A 102 -23.81 -17.79 -12.43
CA PRO A 102 -23.01 -18.28 -13.52
C PRO A 102 -23.88 -18.83 -14.67
N ASN A 103 -23.55 -18.45 -15.90
CA ASN A 103 -24.16 -19.00 -17.10
C ASN A 103 -23.34 -20.18 -17.65
N ARG A 104 -23.85 -20.87 -18.68
CA ARG A 104 -23.20 -22.04 -19.29
C ARG A 104 -21.87 -21.72 -20.00
N LEU A 105 -21.58 -20.46 -20.28
CA LEU A 105 -20.38 -19.98 -20.98
C LEU A 105 -19.29 -19.50 -20.02
N GLY A 106 -19.49 -19.62 -18.69
CA GLY A 106 -18.53 -19.20 -17.67
C GLY A 106 -18.62 -17.72 -17.28
N GLY A 107 -19.52 -16.95 -17.88
CA GLY A 107 -19.84 -15.58 -17.46
C GLY A 107 -20.99 -15.52 -16.46
N LEU A 108 -21.42 -14.31 -16.09
CA LEU A 108 -22.54 -14.08 -15.20
C LEU A 108 -23.77 -13.58 -15.97
N GLU A 109 -24.96 -14.03 -15.56
CA GLU A 109 -26.25 -13.59 -16.07
C GLU A 109 -27.06 -12.92 -14.96
N TYR A 110 -27.65 -11.76 -15.27
CA TYR A 110 -28.43 -10.95 -14.34
C TYR A 110 -29.91 -11.33 -14.33
N THR A 111 -30.48 -11.54 -13.16
CA THR A 111 -31.91 -11.70 -12.92
C THR A 111 -32.42 -10.51 -12.10
N CYS A 112 -33.33 -9.71 -12.66
CA CYS A 112 -33.95 -8.58 -12.00
C CYS A 112 -35.06 -9.06 -11.07
N LEU A 113 -34.96 -8.82 -9.76
CA LEU A 113 -35.98 -9.15 -8.78
C LEU A 113 -37.03 -8.03 -8.62
N SER A 114 -36.59 -6.79 -8.81
CA SER A 114 -37.49 -5.63 -8.70
C SER A 114 -38.62 -5.61 -9.75
N ASP A 115 -38.45 -6.31 -10.86
CA ASP A 115 -39.49 -6.43 -11.89
C ASP A 115 -40.73 -7.20 -11.42
N SER A 116 -40.60 -7.99 -10.34
CA SER A 116 -41.74 -8.69 -9.71
C SER A 116 -42.59 -7.80 -8.81
N LEU A 117 -42.16 -6.58 -8.52
CA LEU A 117 -42.91 -5.62 -7.74
C LEU A 117 -44.03 -4.99 -8.58
N SER A 118 -45.06 -4.46 -7.90
CA SER A 118 -46.09 -3.69 -8.58
C SER A 118 -45.50 -2.50 -9.37
N PRO A 119 -46.02 -2.18 -10.56
CA PRO A 119 -45.45 -1.15 -11.45
C PRO A 119 -45.30 0.26 -10.85
N ASN A 120 -46.06 0.55 -9.78
CA ASN A 120 -46.07 1.85 -9.11
C ASN A 120 -45.15 1.91 -7.89
N VAL A 121 -44.34 0.88 -7.63
CA VAL A 121 -43.42 0.88 -6.52
C VAL A 121 -42.11 1.54 -6.92
N ASN A 122 -41.85 2.74 -6.40
CA ASN A 122 -40.55 3.38 -6.48
C ASN A 122 -39.56 2.64 -5.60
N VAL A 123 -38.52 2.05 -6.21
CA VAL A 123 -37.49 1.31 -5.48
C VAL A 123 -36.50 2.26 -4.79
N GLY A 124 -36.19 3.38 -5.42
CA GLY A 124 -35.17 4.32 -4.97
C GLY A 124 -33.75 3.78 -5.15
N VAL A 125 -32.84 4.21 -4.31
CA VAL A 125 -31.44 3.76 -4.35
C VAL A 125 -31.22 2.67 -3.31
N ILE A 126 -30.79 1.49 -3.74
CA ILE A 126 -30.42 0.40 -2.81
C ILE A 126 -28.99 0.61 -2.31
N TRP A 127 -28.87 0.94 -1.03
CA TRP A 127 -27.59 1.27 -0.37
C TRP A 127 -26.93 0.08 0.32
N ASN A 128 -27.71 -0.90 0.77
CA ASN A 128 -27.20 -2.04 1.49
C ASN A 128 -27.99 -3.32 1.17
N ILE A 129 -27.33 -4.46 1.25
CA ILE A 129 -27.92 -5.79 1.08
C ILE A 129 -27.54 -6.64 2.30
N LEU A 130 -28.52 -7.26 2.94
CA LEU A 130 -28.35 -8.07 4.13
C LEU A 130 -28.91 -9.47 3.90
N LEU A 131 -28.23 -10.47 4.45
CA LEU A 131 -28.64 -11.87 4.38
C LEU A 131 -29.11 -12.34 5.76
N ASP A 132 -30.29 -12.96 5.83
CA ASP A 132 -30.86 -13.56 7.03
C ASP A 132 -31.43 -14.95 6.69
N GLY A 133 -30.60 -15.97 6.82
CA GLY A 133 -30.92 -17.29 6.33
C GLY A 133 -31.13 -17.28 4.82
N GLU A 134 -32.32 -17.71 4.38
CA GLU A 134 -32.71 -17.69 2.95
C GLU A 134 -33.30 -16.34 2.51
N ARG A 135 -33.61 -15.45 3.45
CA ARG A 135 -34.16 -14.13 3.16
C ARG A 135 -33.06 -13.11 2.84
N VAL A 136 -33.24 -12.38 1.76
CA VAL A 136 -32.33 -11.31 1.35
C VAL A 136 -33.04 -9.98 1.43
N TYR A 137 -32.50 -9.06 2.22
CA TYR A 137 -33.01 -7.70 2.36
C TYR A 137 -32.22 -6.73 1.51
N PHE A 138 -32.94 -5.82 0.82
CA PHE A 138 -32.39 -4.73 0.03
C PHE A 138 -32.88 -3.42 0.67
N GLN A 139 -31.96 -2.65 1.25
CA GLN A 139 -32.25 -1.39 1.93
C GLN A 139 -32.22 -0.23 0.95
N SER A 140 -33.29 0.53 0.86
CA SER A 140 -33.29 1.86 0.25
C SER A 140 -33.34 2.98 1.30
N ASP A 141 -33.53 4.24 0.85
CA ASP A 141 -33.51 5.41 1.73
C ASP A 141 -34.60 5.37 2.82
N ARG A 142 -35.78 4.80 2.53
CA ARG A 142 -36.95 4.81 3.44
C ARG A 142 -37.72 3.51 3.46
N ARG A 143 -37.16 2.44 2.91
CA ARG A 143 -37.83 1.14 2.87
C ARG A 143 -36.85 0.00 2.72
N PHE A 144 -37.35 -1.19 3.06
CA PHE A 144 -36.71 -2.44 2.71
C PHE A 144 -37.53 -3.19 1.70
N PHE A 145 -36.85 -3.83 0.78
CA PHE A 145 -37.38 -4.93 -0.01
C PHE A 145 -36.76 -6.21 0.52
N TYR A 146 -37.51 -7.30 0.52
CA TYR A 146 -36.95 -8.60 0.83
C TYR A 146 -37.42 -9.64 -0.17
N TRP A 147 -36.48 -10.51 -0.49
CA TRP A 147 -36.70 -11.63 -1.37
C TRP A 147 -36.78 -12.91 -0.53
N GLU A 148 -37.86 -13.64 -0.64
CA GLU A 148 -38.15 -14.87 0.08
C GLU A 148 -39.09 -15.73 -0.75
N GLU A 149 -38.79 -17.03 -0.91
CA GLU A 149 -39.63 -17.99 -1.64
C GLU A 149 -40.06 -17.55 -3.03
N GLY A 150 -39.15 -16.87 -3.75
CA GLY A 150 -39.43 -16.44 -5.13
C GLY A 150 -40.25 -15.17 -5.27
N ILE A 151 -40.57 -14.46 -4.20
CA ILE A 151 -41.41 -13.26 -4.18
C ILE A 151 -40.67 -12.08 -3.57
N ALA A 152 -40.71 -10.92 -4.25
CA ALA A 152 -40.26 -9.67 -3.69
C ALA A 152 -41.39 -8.97 -2.90
N LYS A 153 -41.12 -8.61 -1.65
CA LYS A 153 -42.06 -7.90 -0.77
C LYS A 153 -41.40 -6.61 -0.27
N LYS A 154 -42.18 -5.65 0.25
CA LYS A 154 -41.65 -4.40 0.78
C LYS A 154 -42.07 -4.17 2.23
N ILE A 155 -41.21 -3.43 2.96
CA ILE A 155 -41.47 -2.87 4.28
C ILE A 155 -41.20 -1.37 4.20
N ASP A 156 -42.22 -0.54 4.39
CA ASP A 156 -42.08 0.91 4.36
C ASP A 156 -41.66 1.43 5.74
N TYR A 157 -40.85 2.49 5.78
CA TYR A 157 -40.44 3.18 6.98
C TYR A 157 -40.62 4.71 6.77
N SER A 158 -41.09 5.39 7.83
CA SER A 158 -41.52 6.81 7.74
C SER A 158 -40.34 7.79 7.60
N SER A 159 -39.17 7.44 8.12
CA SER A 159 -38.00 8.30 8.17
C SER A 159 -36.86 7.78 7.29
N GLU A 160 -35.78 8.56 7.15
CA GLU A 160 -34.56 8.15 6.44
C GLU A 160 -33.81 7.07 7.25
N ILE A 161 -33.41 5.99 6.57
CA ILE A 161 -32.60 4.91 7.12
C ILE A 161 -31.15 5.23 6.85
N TYR A 162 -30.35 5.44 7.90
CA TYR A 162 -28.93 5.79 7.76
C TYR A 162 -28.05 4.59 7.48
N THR A 163 -28.28 3.47 8.21
CA THR A 163 -27.60 2.19 7.98
C THR A 163 -28.44 1.04 8.53
N SER A 164 -28.16 -0.16 8.05
CA SER A 164 -28.78 -1.40 8.52
C SER A 164 -27.76 -2.49 8.72
N PHE A 165 -28.06 -3.44 9.61
CA PHE A 165 -27.21 -4.58 9.90
C PHE A 165 -28.02 -5.71 10.52
N ILE A 166 -27.50 -6.94 10.44
CA ILE A 166 -28.06 -8.11 11.11
C ILE A 166 -27.14 -8.48 12.27
N LEU A 167 -27.76 -8.64 13.44
CA LEU A 167 -27.09 -9.07 14.65
C LEU A 167 -27.93 -10.13 15.35
N ARG A 168 -27.33 -11.29 15.64
CA ARG A 168 -28.02 -12.42 16.32
C ARG A 168 -29.37 -12.73 15.66
N ASN A 169 -29.36 -12.81 14.33
CA ASN A 169 -30.54 -13.08 13.49
C ASN A 169 -31.69 -12.05 13.64
N LYS A 170 -31.36 -10.80 13.98
CA LYS A 170 -32.30 -9.69 14.00
C LYS A 170 -31.79 -8.55 13.15
N LEU A 171 -32.71 -7.97 12.37
CA LEU A 171 -32.40 -6.80 11.54
C LEU A 171 -32.57 -5.52 12.35
N TYR A 172 -31.56 -4.70 12.36
CA TYR A 172 -31.54 -3.38 13.01
C TYR A 172 -31.33 -2.29 11.96
N ILE A 173 -31.86 -1.11 12.25
CA ILE A 173 -31.61 0.12 11.49
C ILE A 173 -31.22 1.25 12.43
N THR A 174 -30.48 2.21 11.89
CA THR A 174 -30.29 3.52 12.52
C THR A 174 -31.00 4.60 11.70
N SER A 175 -31.66 5.51 12.39
CA SER A 175 -32.40 6.63 11.80
C SER A 175 -32.32 7.85 12.73
N ALA A 176 -33.00 8.93 12.39
CA ALA A 176 -33.17 10.08 13.29
C ALA A 176 -33.87 9.71 14.62
N GLU A 177 -34.63 8.61 14.63
CA GLU A 177 -35.34 8.12 15.81
C GLU A 177 -34.45 7.26 16.73
N GLY A 178 -33.22 6.97 16.33
CA GLY A 178 -32.25 6.16 17.08
C GLY A 178 -32.04 4.77 16.47
N LEU A 179 -31.80 3.78 17.34
CA LEU A 179 -31.65 2.37 16.97
C LEU A 179 -33.01 1.68 17.06
N LEU A 180 -33.42 1.07 15.95
CA LEU A 180 -34.65 0.31 15.87
C LEU A 180 -34.36 -1.12 15.41
N MET A 181 -35.26 -2.04 15.77
CA MET A 181 -35.22 -3.45 15.40
C MET A 181 -36.48 -3.83 14.61
N LEU A 182 -36.32 -4.59 13.56
CA LEU A 182 -37.43 -5.14 12.80
C LEU A 182 -38.14 -6.24 13.64
N ASN A 183 -39.43 -6.07 13.85
CA ASN A 183 -40.33 -7.05 14.48
C ASN A 183 -41.52 -7.30 13.54
N GLY A 184 -41.53 -8.46 12.88
CA GLY A 184 -42.50 -8.72 11.81
C GLY A 184 -42.27 -7.79 10.61
N THR A 185 -43.17 -6.84 10.40
CA THR A 185 -43.09 -5.82 9.35
C THR A 185 -42.91 -4.39 9.90
N GLU A 186 -42.74 -4.24 11.20
CA GLU A 186 -42.63 -2.94 11.87
C GLU A 186 -41.27 -2.75 12.54
N PHE A 187 -40.74 -1.51 12.48
CA PHE A 187 -39.54 -1.14 13.19
C PHE A 187 -39.89 -0.60 14.57
N ILE A 188 -39.43 -1.29 15.63
CA ILE A 188 -39.66 -0.92 17.03
C ILE A 188 -38.38 -0.32 17.63
N PRO A 189 -38.48 0.78 18.43
CA PRO A 189 -37.31 1.35 19.11
C PRO A 189 -36.68 0.35 20.08
N VAL A 190 -35.36 0.18 19.95
CA VAL A 190 -34.54 -0.58 20.92
C VAL A 190 -33.89 0.37 21.90
N LEU A 191 -33.51 1.53 21.44
CA LEU A 191 -32.99 2.65 22.20
C LEU A 191 -33.61 3.91 21.61
N GLY A 192 -34.08 4.80 22.46
CA GLY A 192 -34.41 6.17 22.04
C GLY A 192 -33.25 6.87 21.37
N PRO A 193 -33.41 8.16 21.00
CA PRO A 193 -32.36 8.88 20.29
C PRO A 193 -31.01 8.57 20.91
N LEU A 194 -30.10 8.02 20.11
CA LEU A 194 -28.81 7.54 20.57
C LEU A 194 -28.09 8.62 21.40
N GLY A 195 -28.34 8.89 22.64
CA GLY A 195 -27.81 9.95 23.54
C GLY A 195 -26.58 10.79 23.10
N ILE A 196 -26.20 10.67 21.86
CA ILE A 196 -25.04 11.26 21.16
C ILE A 196 -25.45 12.40 20.21
N GLY A 197 -26.73 12.82 20.23
CA GLY A 197 -27.32 13.80 19.30
C GLY A 197 -28.17 13.19 18.20
N ALA A 198 -29.26 13.83 17.86
CA ALA A 198 -30.33 13.32 16.98
C ALA A 198 -29.95 13.06 15.50
N THR A 199 -28.68 13.23 15.11
CA THR A 199 -28.25 13.17 13.70
C THR A 199 -26.95 12.39 13.47
N VAL A 200 -26.62 11.42 14.35
CA VAL A 200 -25.38 10.67 14.23
C VAL A 200 -25.41 9.73 13.02
N LYS A 201 -24.67 10.08 11.98
CA LYS A 201 -24.44 9.17 10.86
C LYS A 201 -23.42 8.10 11.25
N VAL A 202 -23.81 6.83 11.08
CA VAL A 202 -23.00 5.67 11.42
C VAL A 202 -22.27 5.19 10.16
N GLY A 203 -20.95 5.12 10.22
CA GLY A 203 -20.10 4.57 9.16
C GLY A 203 -19.91 3.06 9.23
N GLY A 204 -20.25 2.44 10.38
CA GLY A 204 -20.20 1.00 10.57
C GLY A 204 -20.71 0.57 11.92
N LEU A 205 -21.30 -0.63 11.95
CA LEU A 205 -21.66 -1.32 13.17
C LEU A 205 -21.09 -2.72 13.08
N LEU A 206 -20.15 -3.03 13.96
CA LEU A 206 -19.27 -4.19 13.81
C LEU A 206 -19.35 -5.06 15.08
N PRO A 207 -19.43 -6.38 14.95
CA PRO A 207 -19.29 -7.26 16.10
C PRO A 207 -17.90 -7.07 16.74
N HIS A 208 -17.86 -6.90 18.06
CA HIS A 208 -16.62 -6.78 18.82
C HIS A 208 -16.74 -7.52 20.13
N GLN A 209 -16.12 -8.69 20.26
CA GLN A 209 -16.30 -9.60 21.39
C GLN A 209 -17.81 -9.89 21.62
N ASP A 210 -18.30 -9.74 22.85
CA ASP A 210 -19.71 -9.91 23.21
C ASP A 210 -20.56 -8.64 23.01
N SER A 211 -19.96 -7.59 22.43
CA SER A 211 -20.54 -6.26 22.25
C SER A 211 -20.55 -5.82 20.78
N LEU A 212 -21.05 -4.61 20.51
CA LEU A 212 -21.01 -3.98 19.20
C LEU A 212 -20.12 -2.74 19.24
N LEU A 213 -19.23 -2.64 18.29
CA LEU A 213 -18.48 -1.42 18.02
C LEU A 213 -19.24 -0.58 16.99
N MET A 214 -19.71 0.58 17.40
CA MET A 214 -20.31 1.57 16.53
C MET A 214 -19.26 2.61 16.12
N VAL A 215 -19.07 2.73 14.83
CA VAL A 215 -18.19 3.74 14.21
C VAL A 215 -19.08 4.87 13.71
N THR A 216 -18.90 6.07 14.23
CA THR A 216 -19.66 7.24 13.80
C THR A 216 -18.88 8.08 12.82
N ARG A 217 -19.56 8.87 12.00
CA ARG A 217 -18.95 9.73 10.99
C ARG A 217 -18.04 10.81 11.59
N ASP A 218 -18.52 11.49 12.64
CA ASP A 218 -17.90 12.70 13.17
C ASP A 218 -17.67 12.66 14.70
N ASN A 219 -18.28 11.66 15.42
CA ASN A 219 -18.33 11.63 16.89
C ASN A 219 -17.42 10.55 17.51
N GLY A 220 -16.58 9.87 16.69
CA GLY A 220 -15.68 8.81 17.14
C GLY A 220 -16.36 7.45 17.30
N LEU A 221 -15.83 6.63 18.20
CA LEU A 221 -16.21 5.24 18.40
C LEU A 221 -17.03 5.06 19.67
N PHE A 222 -17.96 4.09 19.66
CA PHE A 222 -18.76 3.72 20.82
C PHE A 222 -18.89 2.20 20.91
N ILE A 223 -18.96 1.68 22.13
CA ILE A 223 -19.29 0.27 22.41
C ILE A 223 -20.72 0.19 22.93
N TYR A 224 -21.50 -0.72 22.38
CA TYR A 224 -22.83 -1.10 22.87
C TYR A 224 -22.75 -2.45 23.58
N ASP A 225 -23.04 -2.47 24.86
CA ASP A 225 -22.96 -3.65 25.73
C ASP A 225 -24.30 -4.47 25.80
N GLY A 226 -25.28 -4.10 24.98
CA GLY A 226 -26.63 -4.65 25.00
C GLY A 226 -27.65 -3.77 25.72
N THR A 227 -27.19 -2.72 26.42
CA THR A 227 -28.04 -1.81 27.17
C THR A 227 -27.79 -0.33 26.83
N VAL A 228 -26.52 0.10 26.82
CA VAL A 228 -26.14 1.48 26.56
C VAL A 228 -24.96 1.60 25.64
N PHE A 229 -24.85 2.73 24.94
CA PHE A 229 -23.66 3.09 24.20
C PHE A 229 -22.69 3.86 25.10
N LYS A 230 -21.45 3.36 25.21
CA LYS A 230 -20.36 4.02 25.93
C LYS A 230 -19.32 4.50 24.96
N LYS A 231 -18.81 5.72 25.15
CA LYS A 231 -17.70 6.27 24.35
C LYS A 231 -16.49 5.33 24.45
N TYR A 232 -15.89 5.01 23.31
CA TYR A 232 -14.67 4.22 23.21
C TYR A 232 -13.53 5.13 22.75
N ASN A 233 -12.75 5.61 23.71
CA ASN A 233 -11.68 6.58 23.46
C ASN A 233 -10.48 5.89 22.78
N THR A 234 -10.02 6.47 21.67
CA THR A 234 -8.88 5.95 20.91
C THR A 234 -8.01 7.11 20.38
N VAL A 235 -6.79 6.77 20.00
CA VAL A 235 -5.88 7.74 19.35
C VAL A 235 -6.39 8.19 17.97
N ALA A 236 -7.36 7.48 17.38
CA ALA A 236 -7.93 7.81 16.07
C ALA A 236 -9.04 8.87 16.12
N GLU A 237 -9.44 9.37 17.29
CA GLU A 237 -10.61 10.27 17.43
C GLU A 237 -10.46 11.57 16.63
N ASP A 238 -9.30 12.23 16.73
CA ASP A 238 -9.02 13.47 15.98
C ASP A 238 -8.97 13.23 14.47
N PHE A 239 -8.42 12.10 14.05
CA PHE A 239 -8.39 11.71 12.64
C PHE A 239 -9.82 11.50 12.11
N CYS A 240 -10.66 10.76 12.83
CA CYS A 240 -12.05 10.50 12.46
C CYS A 240 -12.84 11.80 12.31
N ARG A 241 -12.73 12.69 13.28
CA ARG A 241 -13.44 13.99 13.29
C ARG A 241 -13.03 14.87 12.12
N LYS A 242 -11.73 14.96 11.82
CA LYS A 242 -11.21 15.81 10.74
C LYS A 242 -11.53 15.25 9.35
N ASN A 243 -11.55 13.93 9.19
CA ASN A 243 -11.58 13.30 7.87
C ASN A 243 -12.95 12.66 7.53
N ARG A 244 -13.90 12.64 8.47
CA ARG A 244 -15.29 12.16 8.29
C ARG A 244 -15.35 10.70 7.84
N VAL A 245 -15.47 9.79 8.79
CA VAL A 245 -15.54 8.36 8.52
C VAL A 245 -16.78 8.03 7.68
N PHE A 246 -16.60 7.26 6.63
CA PHE A 246 -17.66 6.84 5.71
C PHE A 246 -17.98 5.35 5.82
N CYS A 247 -16.96 4.52 5.97
CA CYS A 247 -17.09 3.07 6.11
C CYS A 247 -16.08 2.51 7.10
N ALA A 248 -16.33 1.32 7.62
CA ALA A 248 -15.45 0.63 8.54
C ALA A 248 -15.48 -0.89 8.32
N ALA A 249 -14.36 -1.54 8.60
CA ALA A 249 -14.23 -2.99 8.62
C ALA A 249 -13.36 -3.42 9.80
N LEU A 250 -13.66 -4.58 10.36
CA LEU A 250 -12.94 -5.15 11.51
C LEU A 250 -12.49 -6.56 11.17
N GLN A 251 -11.22 -6.85 11.38
CA GLN A 251 -10.68 -8.20 11.37
C GLN A 251 -9.86 -8.42 12.64
N ASP A 252 -10.25 -9.36 13.47
CA ASP A 252 -9.67 -9.62 14.79
C ASP A 252 -9.64 -8.36 15.67
N SER A 253 -8.48 -7.77 15.89
CA SER A 253 -8.29 -6.51 16.62
C SER A 253 -7.93 -5.31 15.73
N LEU A 254 -7.87 -5.50 14.42
CA LEU A 254 -7.51 -4.44 13.48
C LEU A 254 -8.78 -3.82 12.90
N LEU A 255 -9.07 -2.59 13.31
CA LEU A 255 -10.15 -1.77 12.79
C LEU A 255 -9.63 -0.88 11.66
N ALA A 256 -10.23 -1.01 10.48
CA ALA A 256 -10.02 -0.10 9.36
C ALA A 256 -11.13 0.94 9.32
N LEU A 257 -10.76 2.22 9.22
CA LEU A 257 -11.66 3.38 9.17
C LEU A 257 -11.44 4.12 7.86
N GLY A 258 -12.33 3.95 6.90
CA GLY A 258 -12.31 4.63 5.61
C GLY A 258 -12.99 5.98 5.69
N THR A 259 -12.35 7.01 5.14
CA THR A 259 -12.79 8.40 5.28
C THR A 259 -13.05 9.09 3.93
N ILE A 260 -13.71 10.24 3.98
CA ILE A 260 -13.98 11.06 2.79
C ILE A 260 -12.75 11.87 2.38
N GLN A 261 -11.85 12.26 3.33
CA GLN A 261 -10.81 13.25 3.07
C GLN A 261 -9.39 12.80 3.40
N GLY A 262 -9.21 11.72 4.18
CA GLY A 262 -7.93 11.33 4.74
C GLY A 262 -7.44 9.94 4.36
N GLY A 263 -8.10 9.24 3.43
CA GLY A 263 -7.78 7.85 3.13
C GLY A 263 -8.30 6.88 4.19
N VAL A 264 -7.47 5.94 4.63
CA VAL A 264 -7.81 4.92 5.63
C VAL A 264 -6.90 5.04 6.86
N CYS A 265 -7.51 4.91 8.04
CA CYS A 265 -6.80 4.71 9.30
C CYS A 265 -6.95 3.24 9.73
N LEU A 266 -5.84 2.59 9.98
CA LEU A 266 -5.76 1.27 10.59
C LEU A 266 -5.50 1.47 12.08
N LEU A 267 -6.44 1.04 12.93
CA LEU A 267 -6.36 1.16 14.38
C LEU A 267 -6.31 -0.24 15.00
N ASN A 268 -5.27 -0.54 15.74
CA ASN A 268 -5.22 -1.75 16.55
C ASN A 268 -5.95 -1.51 17.88
N LEU A 269 -7.09 -2.17 18.07
CA LEU A 269 -7.93 -2.00 19.28
C LEU A 269 -7.29 -2.55 20.55
N LYS A 270 -6.25 -3.41 20.46
CA LYS A 270 -5.54 -3.96 21.63
C LYS A 270 -4.41 -3.03 22.10
N THR A 271 -3.61 -2.51 21.15
CA THR A 271 -2.46 -1.66 21.48
C THR A 271 -2.78 -0.19 21.44
N ASN A 272 -3.95 0.19 20.88
CA ASN A 272 -4.36 1.57 20.61
C ASN A 272 -3.36 2.34 19.72
N GLU A 273 -2.64 1.63 18.86
CA GLU A 273 -1.74 2.22 17.85
C GLU A 273 -2.50 2.42 16.55
N MET A 274 -2.18 3.49 15.83
CA MET A 274 -2.80 3.77 14.54
C MET A 274 -1.78 4.01 13.43
N GLU A 275 -2.17 3.64 12.22
CA GLU A 275 -1.45 3.85 10.98
C GLU A 275 -2.38 4.51 9.97
N ILE A 276 -1.91 5.57 9.29
CA ILE A 276 -2.70 6.28 8.28
C ILE A 276 -2.10 6.00 6.89
N ILE A 277 -2.95 5.53 5.98
CA ILE A 277 -2.60 5.31 4.58
C ILE A 277 -3.48 6.22 3.73
N SER A 278 -2.84 7.10 2.95
CA SER A 278 -3.47 8.16 2.17
C SER A 278 -2.91 8.22 0.75
N ALA A 279 -3.33 9.21 -0.03
CA ALA A 279 -2.77 9.44 -1.35
C ALA A 279 -1.27 9.84 -1.32
N GLU A 280 -0.76 10.30 -0.19
CA GLU A 280 0.66 10.66 -0.03
C GLU A 280 1.55 9.42 0.13
N ASN A 281 0.97 8.29 0.54
CA ASN A 281 1.69 7.05 0.83
C ASN A 281 1.06 5.80 0.21
N GLY A 282 0.49 5.92 -0.98
CA GLY A 282 0.18 4.79 -1.86
C GLY A 282 -1.25 4.66 -2.37
N LEU A 283 -2.25 5.33 -1.79
CA LEU A 283 -3.62 5.28 -2.32
C LEU A 283 -3.78 6.14 -3.57
N GLN A 284 -4.62 5.70 -4.51
CA GLN A 284 -4.99 6.48 -5.70
C GLN A 284 -5.90 7.67 -5.37
N ASN A 285 -6.73 7.53 -4.34
CA ASN A 285 -7.72 8.54 -3.95
C ASN A 285 -7.88 8.59 -2.43
N LYS A 286 -8.14 9.77 -1.90
CA LYS A 286 -8.36 9.98 -0.46
C LYS A 286 -9.76 9.62 0.04
N THR A 287 -10.73 9.46 -0.88
CA THR A 287 -12.12 9.14 -0.55
C THR A 287 -12.35 7.65 -0.65
N VAL A 288 -12.58 7.01 0.49
CA VAL A 288 -12.86 5.57 0.61
C VAL A 288 -14.36 5.37 0.79
N LEU A 289 -15.00 4.70 -0.17
CA LEU A 289 -16.45 4.46 -0.20
C LEU A 289 -16.82 3.09 0.40
N SER A 290 -15.95 2.11 0.26
CA SER A 290 -16.16 0.76 0.79
C SER A 290 -14.84 0.08 1.12
N MET A 291 -14.89 -0.95 1.95
CA MET A 291 -13.72 -1.74 2.31
C MET A 291 -14.07 -3.16 2.71
N LEU A 292 -13.09 -4.04 2.55
CA LEU A 292 -13.18 -5.45 2.86
C LEU A 292 -11.81 -6.00 3.26
N PHE A 293 -11.71 -6.69 4.38
CA PHE A 293 -10.59 -7.60 4.63
C PHE A 293 -10.84 -8.91 3.87
N ASP A 294 -9.91 -9.29 2.99
CA ASP A 294 -10.00 -10.55 2.28
C ASP A 294 -9.55 -11.74 3.15
N LYS A 295 -9.79 -12.95 2.68
CA LYS A 295 -9.44 -14.20 3.39
C LYS A 295 -7.94 -14.37 3.61
N THR A 296 -7.09 -13.68 2.85
CA THR A 296 -5.64 -13.68 3.01
C THR A 296 -5.15 -12.59 3.97
N GLY A 297 -6.05 -11.69 4.38
CA GLY A 297 -5.82 -10.61 5.33
C GLY A 297 -5.29 -9.34 4.67
N ASN A 298 -5.49 -9.15 3.36
CA ASN A 298 -5.31 -7.86 2.72
C ASN A 298 -6.56 -6.99 2.90
N LEU A 299 -6.38 -5.69 2.82
CA LEU A 299 -7.48 -4.73 2.89
C LEU A 299 -7.77 -4.16 1.49
N TRP A 300 -8.93 -4.49 0.96
CA TRP A 300 -9.46 -3.93 -0.27
C TRP A 300 -10.23 -2.66 -0.01
N LEU A 301 -10.04 -1.64 -0.84
CA LEU A 301 -10.70 -0.34 -0.76
C LEU A 301 -11.39 -0.02 -2.08
N GLY A 302 -12.69 0.20 -2.02
CA GLY A 302 -13.45 0.83 -3.11
C GLY A 302 -13.39 2.33 -2.94
N LEU A 303 -12.78 3.01 -3.91
CA LEU A 303 -12.55 4.45 -3.85
C LEU A 303 -13.56 5.21 -4.72
N ASP A 304 -13.65 6.54 -4.50
CA ASP A 304 -14.38 7.44 -5.40
C ASP A 304 -13.78 7.43 -6.82
N ASN A 305 -12.48 7.09 -6.93
CA ASN A 305 -11.82 6.84 -8.20
C ASN A 305 -10.74 5.76 -8.03
N GLY A 306 -11.02 4.55 -8.52
CA GLY A 306 -10.12 3.40 -8.44
C GLY A 306 -10.49 2.39 -7.36
N ILE A 307 -9.74 1.29 -7.35
CA ILE A 307 -9.78 0.25 -6.33
C ILE A 307 -8.35 0.01 -5.87
N ASP A 308 -8.11 -0.01 -4.57
CA ASP A 308 -6.80 -0.29 -4.00
C ASP A 308 -6.83 -1.57 -3.15
N CYS A 309 -5.73 -2.33 -3.19
CA CYS A 309 -5.51 -3.46 -2.30
C CYS A 309 -4.24 -3.22 -1.47
N ILE A 310 -4.40 -3.06 -0.16
CA ILE A 310 -3.29 -2.88 0.77
C ILE A 310 -2.84 -4.24 1.28
N HIS A 311 -1.58 -4.59 1.06
CA HIS A 311 -1.01 -5.87 1.47
C HIS A 311 -0.52 -5.82 2.92
N LEU A 312 -1.41 -6.06 3.88
CA LEU A 312 -1.14 -5.91 5.31
C LEU A 312 -0.14 -6.92 5.86
N LYS A 313 -0.06 -8.11 5.26
CA LYS A 313 0.85 -9.19 5.66
C LYS A 313 2.10 -9.30 4.77
N ALA A 314 2.33 -8.32 3.90
CA ALA A 314 3.53 -8.33 3.06
C ALA A 314 4.80 -8.27 3.92
N ARG A 315 5.75 -9.15 3.61
CA ARG A 315 7.08 -9.14 4.23
C ARG A 315 8.02 -8.10 3.63
N LEU A 316 7.62 -7.51 2.52
CA LEU A 316 8.33 -6.44 1.83
C LEU A 316 7.62 -5.12 2.10
N ALA A 317 8.39 -4.07 2.29
CA ALA A 317 7.88 -2.71 2.37
C ALA A 317 8.51 -1.88 1.25
N SER A 318 7.73 -0.96 0.67
CA SER A 318 8.25 -0.01 -0.29
C SER A 318 8.84 1.20 0.42
N LEU A 319 10.02 1.62 -0.02
CA LEU A 319 10.65 2.85 0.45
C LEU A 319 10.14 4.09 -0.32
N TYR A 320 9.50 3.86 -1.46
CA TYR A 320 9.12 4.86 -2.43
C TYR A 320 7.60 4.99 -2.51
N GLY A 321 7.05 5.84 -1.71
CA GLY A 321 5.64 6.16 -1.79
C GLY A 321 5.43 7.66 -1.86
N GLY A 322 5.88 8.31 -2.90
CA GLY A 322 5.71 9.75 -3.04
C GLY A 322 6.92 10.44 -3.67
N LYS A 323 6.85 11.73 -3.86
CA LYS A 323 7.96 12.58 -4.33
C LYS A 323 8.87 12.95 -3.15
N PRO A 324 10.21 12.97 -3.34
CA PRO A 324 10.92 12.95 -4.60
C PRO A 324 11.34 11.56 -5.02
N VAL A 325 11.53 11.42 -6.32
CA VAL A 325 12.19 10.27 -6.93
C VAL A 325 13.67 10.35 -6.52
N ILE A 326 14.15 9.41 -5.66
CA ILE A 326 15.57 9.31 -5.30
C ILE A 326 16.39 8.59 -6.40
N GLY A 327 15.78 8.40 -7.56
CA GLY A 327 16.38 7.78 -8.74
C GLY A 327 16.27 6.25 -8.76
N SER A 328 17.00 5.64 -9.70
CA SER A 328 17.11 4.18 -9.80
C SER A 328 18.14 3.68 -8.79
N GLY A 329 17.77 2.70 -7.97
CA GLY A 329 18.65 2.06 -7.00
C GLY A 329 19.52 0.98 -7.65
N TYR A 330 20.79 0.91 -7.29
CA TYR A 330 21.75 -0.09 -7.76
C TYR A 330 22.24 -1.01 -6.65
N ALA A 331 22.42 -0.48 -5.45
CA ALA A 331 22.85 -1.26 -4.29
C ALA A 331 22.23 -0.70 -3.00
N SER A 332 22.12 -1.56 -2.01
CA SER A 332 21.74 -1.16 -0.65
C SER A 332 22.46 -2.00 0.39
N CYS A 333 22.71 -1.43 1.54
CA CYS A 333 23.27 -2.14 2.70
C CYS A 333 22.83 -1.50 4.01
N SER A 334 22.93 -2.26 5.10
CA SER A 334 22.86 -1.72 6.46
C SER A 334 24.28 -1.47 6.96
N TYR A 335 24.54 -0.29 7.52
CA TYR A 335 25.82 0.06 8.08
C TYR A 335 25.62 0.96 9.30
N GLN A 336 26.19 0.58 10.43
CA GLN A 336 26.13 1.30 11.73
C GLN A 336 24.71 1.79 12.09
N GLY A 337 23.71 0.87 11.99
CA GLY A 337 22.32 1.17 12.35
C GLY A 337 21.54 2.05 11.38
N LYS A 338 22.10 2.33 10.21
CA LYS A 338 21.46 3.08 9.12
C LYS A 338 21.38 2.20 7.87
N TYR A 339 20.37 2.43 7.03
CA TYR A 339 20.32 1.90 5.66
C TYR A 339 20.91 2.91 4.70
N TYR A 340 21.72 2.44 3.78
CA TYR A 340 22.30 3.21 2.69
C TYR A 340 21.80 2.70 1.34
N PHE A 341 21.54 3.62 0.42
CA PHE A 341 21.01 3.35 -0.91
C PHE A 341 21.85 4.07 -1.95
N ALA A 342 22.51 3.28 -2.79
CA ALA A 342 23.26 3.78 -3.96
C ALA A 342 22.29 3.94 -5.13
N THR A 343 22.22 5.14 -5.69
CA THR A 343 21.30 5.47 -6.79
C THR A 343 22.01 6.23 -7.92
N ASN A 344 21.29 6.44 -9.04
CA ASN A 344 21.80 7.30 -10.12
C ASN A 344 21.79 8.80 -9.77
N GLN A 345 21.28 9.19 -8.59
CA GLN A 345 21.27 10.57 -8.10
C GLN A 345 22.30 10.81 -6.99
N GLY A 346 22.89 9.73 -6.45
CA GLY A 346 23.85 9.77 -5.35
C GLY A 346 23.57 8.73 -4.27
N LEU A 347 24.20 8.94 -3.11
CA LEU A 347 24.03 8.12 -1.91
C LEU A 347 22.92 8.73 -1.02
N TYR A 348 21.99 7.90 -0.62
CA TYR A 348 20.95 8.24 0.34
C TYR A 348 21.07 7.35 1.58
N ARG A 349 20.61 7.86 2.71
CA ARG A 349 20.58 7.11 3.97
C ARG A 349 19.26 7.29 4.70
N SER A 350 18.86 6.29 5.47
CA SER A 350 17.70 6.32 6.37
C SER A 350 18.03 5.57 7.64
N THR A 351 17.47 5.99 8.78
CA THR A 351 17.49 5.21 10.01
C THR A 351 16.56 4.01 9.89
N LEU A 352 16.83 2.92 10.63
CA LEU A 352 15.92 1.79 10.75
C LEU A 352 14.58 2.28 11.33
N PRO A 353 13.44 2.00 10.68
CA PRO A 353 12.15 2.34 11.23
C PRO A 353 11.86 1.50 12.46
N GLY A 354 11.45 2.13 13.55
CA GLY A 354 10.88 1.43 14.71
C GLY A 354 9.52 0.81 14.38
N GLN A 355 8.76 1.43 13.46
CA GLN A 355 7.45 0.97 12.98
C GLN A 355 7.26 1.31 11.50
N LEU A 356 6.49 0.47 10.78
CA LEU A 356 6.01 0.77 9.43
C LEU A 356 5.22 2.09 9.45
N ASN A 357 5.38 2.91 8.41
CA ASN A 357 4.77 4.25 8.25
C ASN A 357 5.20 5.34 9.24
N GLN A 358 6.18 5.10 10.11
CA GLN A 358 6.91 6.23 10.66
C GLN A 358 7.63 6.94 9.50
N ARG A 359 7.49 8.27 9.46
CA ARG A 359 8.22 9.13 8.53
C ARG A 359 9.70 9.13 8.94
N ASN A 360 10.43 8.11 8.52
CA ASN A 360 11.88 8.12 8.59
C ASN A 360 12.38 8.83 7.35
N PRO A 361 12.96 10.01 7.48
CA PRO A 361 13.45 10.72 6.32
C PRO A 361 14.54 9.88 5.63
N ILE A 362 14.48 9.82 4.31
CA ILE A 362 15.60 9.39 3.51
C ILE A 362 16.36 10.66 3.17
N ASP A 363 17.55 10.77 3.71
CA ASP A 363 18.41 11.93 3.55
C ASP A 363 19.43 11.68 2.45
N PHE A 364 19.60 12.65 1.57
CA PHE A 364 20.73 12.67 0.65
C PHE A 364 22.02 12.87 1.44
N VAL A 365 23.07 12.11 1.12
CA VAL A 365 24.39 12.31 1.71
C VAL A 365 25.10 13.41 0.92
N PRO A 366 25.32 14.60 1.49
CA PRO A 366 25.90 15.73 0.78
C PRO A 366 27.26 15.39 0.16
N GLY A 367 27.53 15.87 -1.03
CA GLY A 367 28.78 15.66 -1.76
C GLY A 367 28.85 14.37 -2.59
N THR A 368 27.83 13.48 -2.50
CA THR A 368 27.82 12.18 -3.24
C THR A 368 27.00 12.20 -4.52
N GLY A 369 26.63 13.38 -5.05
CA GLY A 369 25.79 13.49 -6.24
C GLY A 369 26.41 12.82 -7.47
N GLY A 370 25.58 12.15 -8.26
CA GLY A 370 25.96 11.40 -9.45
C GLY A 370 25.68 9.91 -9.33
N GLN A 371 26.16 9.18 -10.31
CA GLN A 371 25.94 7.73 -10.39
C GLN A 371 26.72 6.97 -9.32
N MET A 372 26.00 6.25 -8.46
CA MET A 372 26.55 5.41 -7.42
C MET A 372 26.26 3.94 -7.75
N TRP A 373 27.29 3.11 -7.94
CA TRP A 373 27.15 1.76 -8.49
C TRP A 373 27.01 0.66 -7.44
N SER A 374 27.88 0.69 -6.43
CA SER A 374 27.94 -0.38 -5.43
C SER A 374 28.34 0.12 -4.05
N LEU A 375 28.01 -0.68 -3.04
CA LEU A 375 28.31 -0.46 -1.63
C LEU A 375 29.00 -1.70 -1.06
N HIS A 376 30.16 -1.53 -0.44
CA HIS A 376 30.94 -2.60 0.14
C HIS A 376 31.35 -2.27 1.56
N GLN A 377 31.08 -3.17 2.50
CA GLN A 377 31.57 -3.03 3.87
C GLN A 377 32.91 -3.75 4.00
N TYR A 378 33.91 -3.02 4.41
CA TYR A 378 35.25 -3.56 4.64
C TYR A 378 35.96 -2.72 5.70
N ASP A 379 36.69 -3.38 6.63
CA ASP A 379 37.51 -2.74 7.66
C ASP A 379 36.71 -1.70 8.49
N ASP A 380 35.48 -2.10 8.91
CA ASP A 380 34.53 -1.30 9.66
C ASP A 380 34.10 0.02 8.94
N LYS A 381 34.39 0.14 7.65
CA LYS A 381 34.03 1.27 6.80
C LYS A 381 33.08 0.85 5.67
N LEU A 382 32.33 1.83 5.14
CA LEU A 382 31.47 1.63 3.98
C LEU A 382 32.09 2.33 2.77
N PHE A 383 32.49 1.53 1.77
CA PHE A 383 33.00 1.99 0.50
C PHE A 383 31.84 2.13 -0.49
N CYS A 384 31.66 3.34 -1.03
CA CYS A 384 30.60 3.69 -1.97
C CYS A 384 31.26 3.99 -3.31
N CYS A 385 31.14 3.08 -4.28
CA CYS A 385 31.78 3.17 -5.58
C CYS A 385 30.90 3.95 -6.56
N SER A 386 31.48 4.90 -7.29
CA SER A 386 30.73 5.84 -8.12
C SER A 386 31.49 6.27 -9.39
N ASP A 387 30.79 7.02 -10.28
CA ASP A 387 31.40 7.72 -11.41
C ASP A 387 32.50 8.69 -10.97
N ASN A 388 32.33 9.29 -9.80
CA ASN A 388 33.23 10.33 -9.30
C ASN A 388 34.37 9.79 -8.42
N GLY A 389 34.49 8.46 -8.31
CA GLY A 389 35.51 7.82 -7.48
C GLY A 389 34.91 6.97 -6.37
N ILE A 390 35.59 6.88 -5.25
CA ILE A 390 35.17 6.09 -4.10
C ILE A 390 34.94 7.02 -2.90
N PHE A 391 33.73 7.00 -2.34
CA PHE A 391 33.46 7.63 -1.05
C PHE A 391 33.59 6.58 0.05
N ILE A 392 34.31 6.90 1.12
CA ILE A 392 34.55 6.01 2.24
C ILE A 392 33.90 6.63 3.47
N MET A 393 32.87 5.95 3.98
CA MET A 393 32.16 6.39 5.18
C MET A 393 32.74 5.71 6.41
N ASP A 394 32.97 6.49 7.45
CA ASP A 394 33.34 6.06 8.80
C ASP A 394 32.42 6.77 9.80
N GLY A 395 31.32 6.16 10.15
CA GLY A 395 30.23 6.85 10.83
C GLY A 395 29.61 7.95 9.97
N ASP A 396 29.62 9.18 10.50
CA ASP A 396 29.17 10.37 9.77
C ASP A 396 30.33 11.11 9.05
N HIS A 397 31.56 10.65 9.22
CA HIS A 397 32.72 11.16 8.48
C HIS A 397 32.80 10.52 7.09
N MET A 398 33.11 11.32 6.07
CA MET A 398 33.25 10.86 4.69
C MET A 398 34.58 11.33 4.11
N GLU A 399 35.38 10.38 3.63
CA GLU A 399 36.57 10.61 2.82
C GLU A 399 36.24 10.38 1.34
N HIS A 400 36.79 11.17 0.43
CA HIS A 400 36.56 11.01 -1.00
C HIS A 400 37.88 10.78 -1.76
N LEU A 401 38.02 9.60 -2.32
CA LEU A 401 39.06 9.27 -3.30
C LEU A 401 38.53 9.63 -4.68
N ASN A 402 38.89 10.81 -5.18
CA ASN A 402 38.37 11.35 -6.44
C ASN A 402 39.05 10.77 -7.69
N ASN A 403 40.03 9.90 -7.55
CA ASN A 403 40.69 9.11 -8.56
C ASN A 403 40.90 7.68 -8.01
N PRO A 404 40.64 6.60 -8.79
CA PRO A 404 40.15 6.60 -10.17
C PRO A 404 38.68 7.03 -10.27
N LYS A 405 38.28 7.46 -11.45
CA LYS A 405 36.90 7.72 -11.84
C LYS A 405 36.23 6.47 -12.42
N GLY A 406 34.90 6.45 -12.41
CA GLY A 406 34.10 5.37 -12.98
C GLY A 406 34.33 4.03 -12.31
N VAL A 407 34.25 4.00 -10.96
CA VAL A 407 34.48 2.81 -10.16
C VAL A 407 33.20 1.99 -10.04
N TRP A 408 33.22 0.77 -10.57
CA TRP A 408 32.11 -0.16 -10.46
C TRP A 408 32.01 -0.81 -9.07
N GLY A 409 33.16 -1.23 -8.52
CA GLY A 409 33.22 -1.93 -7.26
C GLY A 409 34.64 -2.15 -6.76
N ILE A 410 34.74 -2.76 -5.60
CA ILE A 410 36.00 -3.19 -4.99
C ILE A 410 35.95 -4.65 -4.63
N VAL A 411 37.13 -5.32 -4.57
CA VAL A 411 37.27 -6.68 -4.07
C VAL A 411 38.46 -6.75 -3.12
N SER A 412 38.34 -7.54 -2.03
CA SER A 412 39.43 -7.82 -1.10
C SER A 412 40.39 -8.85 -1.65
N VAL A 413 41.62 -8.83 -1.13
CA VAL A 413 42.62 -9.85 -1.36
C VAL A 413 42.80 -10.59 -0.03
N ASP A 414 42.48 -11.89 0.02
CA ASP A 414 42.28 -12.66 1.26
C ASP A 414 43.44 -12.66 2.26
N ASP A 415 44.64 -12.75 1.77
CA ASP A 415 45.86 -12.78 2.57
C ASP A 415 46.39 -11.37 2.92
N ARG A 416 45.75 -10.31 2.39
CA ARG A 416 46.21 -8.91 2.51
C ARG A 416 45.10 -7.97 2.93
N LYS A 417 44.83 -7.88 4.23
CA LYS A 417 43.80 -7.03 4.82
C LYS A 417 44.03 -5.53 4.62
N ASP A 418 45.21 -5.12 4.23
CA ASP A 418 45.59 -3.74 3.93
C ASP A 418 45.44 -3.38 2.43
N VAL A 419 44.89 -4.30 1.61
CA VAL A 419 44.83 -4.17 0.15
C VAL A 419 43.44 -4.43 -0.37
N LEU A 420 42.96 -3.57 -1.32
CA LEU A 420 41.76 -3.78 -2.12
C LEU A 420 42.10 -3.54 -3.60
N ILE A 421 41.36 -4.19 -4.48
CA ILE A 421 41.41 -3.93 -5.92
C ILE A 421 40.10 -3.25 -6.32
N ALA A 422 40.20 -2.08 -6.94
CA ALA A 422 39.06 -1.36 -7.50
C ALA A 422 38.95 -1.61 -9.01
N GLY A 423 37.78 -2.04 -9.44
CA GLY A 423 37.44 -2.19 -10.85
C GLY A 423 36.75 -0.95 -11.39
N THR A 424 37.24 -0.48 -12.55
CA THR A 424 36.74 0.75 -13.16
C THR A 424 36.21 0.52 -14.59
N TYR A 425 35.74 1.59 -15.24
CA TYR A 425 35.34 1.54 -16.64
C TYR A 425 36.49 1.17 -17.58
N SER A 426 37.75 1.37 -17.15
CA SER A 426 38.93 1.25 -18.02
C SER A 426 40.12 0.55 -17.35
N GLY A 427 39.89 -0.38 -16.46
CA GLY A 427 40.96 -1.18 -15.84
C GLY A 427 40.84 -1.31 -14.34
N LEU A 428 41.94 -1.71 -13.72
CA LEU A 428 42.03 -2.05 -12.31
C LEU A 428 42.99 -1.11 -11.58
N TYR A 429 42.68 -0.79 -10.33
CA TYR A 429 43.50 0.02 -9.45
C TYR A 429 43.72 -0.68 -8.11
N LEU A 430 44.94 -0.56 -7.60
CA LEU A 430 45.34 -1.05 -6.30
C LEU A 430 45.05 0.03 -5.24
N LEU A 431 44.32 -0.29 -4.22
CA LEU A 431 44.12 0.54 -3.03
C LEU A 431 44.88 -0.05 -1.87
N MET A 432 45.55 0.81 -1.10
CA MET A 432 46.30 0.39 0.10
C MET A 432 45.88 1.21 1.32
N LYS A 433 45.77 0.53 2.45
CA LYS A 433 45.58 1.15 3.74
C LYS A 433 46.89 1.74 4.27
N ARG A 434 46.87 3.01 4.66
CA ARG A 434 48.02 3.73 5.25
C ARG A 434 47.57 4.30 6.60
N GLY A 435 47.89 3.65 7.70
CA GLY A 435 47.35 3.97 9.00
C GLY A 435 45.83 3.71 9.04
N THR A 436 45.02 4.74 9.25
CA THR A 436 43.55 4.65 9.30
C THR A 436 42.88 5.02 7.96
N SER A 437 43.62 5.56 6.99
CA SER A 437 43.10 6.02 5.71
C SER A 437 43.44 5.06 4.57
N TRP A 438 42.54 4.98 3.60
CA TRP A 438 42.76 4.26 2.35
C TRP A 438 43.20 5.20 1.24
N ARG A 439 44.13 4.75 0.38
CA ARG A 439 44.63 5.56 -0.74
C ARG A 439 44.77 4.69 -1.98
N VAL A 440 44.67 5.35 -3.15
CA VAL A 440 45.00 4.75 -4.43
C VAL A 440 46.52 4.67 -4.52
N GLU A 441 47.03 3.45 -4.64
CA GLU A 441 48.49 3.20 -4.71
C GLU A 441 48.98 3.26 -6.15
N SER A 442 48.34 2.48 -7.05
CA SER A 442 48.74 2.40 -8.45
C SER A 442 47.63 1.89 -9.35
N TYR A 443 47.78 2.14 -10.66
CA TYR A 443 47.09 1.37 -11.69
C TYR A 443 47.69 -0.03 -11.79
N ILE A 444 46.87 -1.06 -12.07
CA ILE A 444 47.32 -2.44 -12.30
C ILE A 444 47.54 -2.61 -13.82
N GLU A 445 48.78 -2.73 -14.23
CA GLU A 445 49.17 -2.82 -15.64
C GLU A 445 48.67 -4.11 -16.32
N GLY A 446 48.45 -4.05 -17.64
CA GLY A 446 48.12 -5.23 -18.45
C GLY A 446 46.63 -5.56 -18.58
N PHE A 447 45.74 -4.71 -18.01
CA PHE A 447 44.29 -4.86 -18.21
C PHE A 447 43.60 -3.49 -18.30
N THR A 448 42.90 -3.24 -19.42
CA THR A 448 42.29 -1.93 -19.73
C THR A 448 40.80 -1.99 -20.02
N ARG A 449 40.17 -3.15 -19.76
CA ARG A 449 38.73 -3.33 -20.01
C ARG A 449 37.88 -2.92 -18.79
N SER A 450 36.62 -2.70 -19.00
CA SER A 450 35.66 -2.43 -17.94
C SER A 450 35.50 -3.64 -17.00
N CYS A 451 35.47 -3.38 -15.69
CA CYS A 451 35.49 -4.38 -14.63
C CYS A 451 34.24 -4.26 -13.75
N LYS A 452 33.07 -4.58 -14.30
CA LYS A 452 31.81 -4.41 -13.58
C LYS A 452 31.67 -5.41 -12.43
N ASP A 453 31.89 -6.67 -12.72
CA ASP A 453 31.80 -7.75 -11.75
C ASP A 453 33.20 -8.34 -11.50
N MET A 454 33.57 -8.52 -10.27
CA MET A 454 34.89 -9.01 -9.88
C MET A 454 34.78 -10.05 -8.77
N LEU A 455 35.60 -11.10 -8.86
CA LEU A 455 35.74 -12.12 -7.85
C LEU A 455 37.20 -12.54 -7.75
N MET A 456 37.79 -12.44 -6.55
CA MET A 456 39.11 -12.98 -6.25
C MET A 456 38.94 -14.44 -5.85
N GLU A 457 39.79 -15.36 -6.40
CA GLU A 457 39.87 -16.73 -5.93
C GLU A 457 40.59 -16.77 -4.57
N ASP A 458 40.05 -17.54 -3.62
CA ASP A 458 40.58 -17.66 -2.27
C ASP A 458 42.04 -18.11 -2.28
N SER A 459 42.88 -17.44 -1.49
CA SER A 459 44.28 -17.73 -1.31
C SER A 459 45.12 -17.77 -2.60
N THR A 460 44.68 -17.06 -3.62
CA THR A 460 45.39 -16.97 -4.90
C THR A 460 45.48 -15.50 -5.36
N HIS A 461 46.33 -15.24 -6.36
CA HIS A 461 46.39 -13.97 -7.07
C HIS A 461 45.59 -14.03 -8.37
N ILE A 462 44.47 -14.75 -8.39
CA ILE A 462 43.62 -14.95 -9.53
C ILE A 462 42.37 -14.12 -9.37
N LEU A 463 42.15 -13.17 -10.29
CA LEU A 463 40.98 -12.30 -10.35
C LEU A 463 40.13 -12.66 -11.56
N TRP A 464 38.87 -12.99 -11.32
CA TRP A 464 37.84 -13.08 -12.35
C TRP A 464 37.19 -11.73 -12.54
N VAL A 465 37.05 -11.32 -13.81
CA VAL A 465 36.44 -10.06 -14.20
C VAL A 465 35.36 -10.33 -15.22
N GLY A 466 34.13 -9.86 -14.93
CA GLY A 466 32.97 -9.94 -15.80
C GLY A 466 32.51 -8.59 -16.30
N ASN A 467 32.07 -8.54 -17.57
CA ASN A 467 31.44 -7.38 -18.17
C ASN A 467 30.47 -7.83 -19.28
N LYS A 468 29.31 -7.20 -19.35
CA LYS A 468 28.29 -7.53 -20.34
C LYS A 468 28.80 -7.44 -21.80
N GLU A 469 29.70 -6.52 -22.07
CA GLU A 469 30.20 -6.25 -23.43
C GLU A 469 31.42 -7.13 -23.81
N ASN A 470 32.24 -7.49 -22.79
CA ASN A 470 33.53 -8.16 -22.99
C ASN A 470 33.60 -9.59 -22.45
N GLY A 471 32.44 -10.12 -21.96
CA GLY A 471 32.36 -11.45 -21.40
C GLY A 471 33.12 -11.60 -20.08
N VAL A 472 33.70 -12.76 -19.84
CA VAL A 472 34.41 -13.12 -18.61
C VAL A 472 35.88 -13.37 -18.89
N CYS A 473 36.76 -12.77 -18.08
CA CYS A 473 38.21 -12.96 -18.13
C CYS A 473 38.72 -13.51 -16.80
N ARG A 474 39.69 -14.40 -16.85
CA ARG A 474 40.50 -14.85 -15.73
C ARG A 474 41.87 -14.23 -15.79
N LEU A 475 42.23 -13.43 -14.80
CA LEU A 475 43.49 -12.72 -14.71
C LEU A 475 44.37 -13.38 -13.64
N THR A 476 45.62 -13.62 -13.95
CA THR A 476 46.65 -13.97 -12.94
C THR A 476 47.46 -12.70 -12.68
N LEU A 477 47.45 -12.23 -11.44
CA LEU A 477 48.18 -11.04 -11.02
C LEU A 477 49.58 -11.42 -10.52
N ALA A 478 50.53 -10.53 -10.66
CA ALA A 478 51.87 -10.64 -10.08
C ALA A 478 51.79 -10.63 -8.54
N ASP A 479 52.82 -11.13 -7.84
CA ASP A 479 52.84 -11.20 -6.36
C ASP A 479 52.69 -9.82 -5.69
N ASP A 480 53.12 -8.75 -6.32
CA ASP A 480 52.99 -7.38 -5.87
C ASP A 480 51.62 -6.76 -6.22
N LEU A 481 50.78 -7.49 -6.98
CA LEU A 481 49.43 -7.08 -7.47
C LEU A 481 49.46 -5.88 -8.41
N ARG A 482 50.59 -5.44 -8.95
CA ARG A 482 50.72 -4.24 -9.78
C ARG A 482 50.58 -4.50 -11.28
N LYS A 483 50.55 -5.77 -11.68
CA LYS A 483 50.53 -6.18 -13.09
C LYS A 483 49.73 -7.48 -13.27
N VAL A 484 49.05 -7.58 -14.42
CA VAL A 484 48.47 -8.82 -14.93
C VAL A 484 49.56 -9.59 -15.68
N GLU A 485 49.93 -10.76 -15.21
CA GLU A 485 50.92 -11.62 -15.87
C GLU A 485 50.30 -12.52 -16.92
N LYS A 486 49.06 -13.00 -16.68
CA LYS A 486 48.34 -13.85 -17.64
C LYS A 486 46.88 -13.46 -17.68
N MET A 487 46.29 -13.47 -18.89
CA MET A 487 44.87 -13.27 -19.12
C MET A 487 44.31 -14.41 -19.97
N LYS A 488 43.19 -14.93 -19.59
CA LYS A 488 42.44 -15.92 -20.37
C LYS A 488 40.98 -15.47 -20.50
N ASP A 489 40.53 -15.33 -21.74
CA ASP A 489 39.17 -14.99 -22.09
C ASP A 489 38.30 -16.23 -22.21
N TYR A 490 37.04 -16.13 -21.74
CA TYR A 490 36.00 -17.18 -21.77
C TYR A 490 34.77 -16.75 -22.58
N ASN A 491 34.94 -15.84 -23.53
CA ASN A 491 33.84 -15.23 -24.30
C ASN A 491 33.08 -16.20 -25.22
N SER A 492 33.63 -17.39 -25.47
CA SER A 492 33.06 -18.41 -26.35
C SER A 492 32.15 -19.42 -25.61
N ILE A 493 31.87 -19.21 -24.32
CA ILE A 493 31.11 -20.17 -23.48
C ILE A 493 29.70 -19.63 -23.14
N ILE A 494 29.38 -18.38 -23.52
CA ILE A 494 28.08 -17.76 -23.26
C ILE A 494 27.32 -17.54 -24.55
#